data_409f1b0e4a4bae73cf6f06c2a1ad9d1a
#
_entry.id   409f1b0e4a4bae73cf6f06c2a1ad9d1a
#
_cell.length_a   1.000
_cell.length_b   1.000
_cell.length_c   1.000
_cell.angle_alpha   90.00
_cell.angle_beta   90.00
_cell.angle_gamma   90.00
#
_symmetry.space_group_name_H-M   'P 1'
#
loop_
_entity.id
_entity.type
_entity.pdbx_description
1 polymer ?
#
loop_
_entity_poly.entity_id
_entity_poly.type
_entity_poly.pdbx_seq_one_letter_code
_entity_poly.pdbx_strand_id
1 'polypeptide(L)'
;MLKLTERINTIPGKFTLQESLKSSPISQVFLCTLNNTKAVVRFDLPSASLLAIDRRNEWILLKSIQDLRIAPRTLYQDTLQGLMIWEFIEGDQFLLNSANQESSLQSLGSTLSMIHGTSTPKESKDIFSESLHLYKNLLEDSSHKSLLQKTLSLYDELTADGINYVLSHNDLNKGNILWNQRCYFLDWEYAGLNHPGFDIASLVRTYRLNKNEFHELLSGYSMDNNRFNFDQITQWVVFSELLDEVWEKSVSLLAKNTFNKAN
;
A
#
# COMPACT_ATOMS: atom_id res chain seq x y z
N MET A 1 -5.36 -1.85 24.00
CA MET A 1 -5.11 -3.05 23.14
C MET A 1 -4.63 -4.18 24.05
N LEU A 2 -5.14 -5.40 23.86
CA LEU A 2 -4.73 -6.59 24.63
C LEU A 2 -3.24 -6.92 24.37
N LYS A 3 -2.60 -7.64 25.29
CA LYS A 3 -1.24 -8.19 25.06
C LYS A 3 -1.25 -9.18 23.90
N LEU A 4 -0.12 -9.39 23.24
CA LEU A 4 -0.02 -10.30 22.09
C LEU A 4 -0.58 -11.69 22.39
N THR A 5 -0.25 -12.25 23.55
CA THR A 5 -0.74 -13.57 23.98
C THR A 5 -2.27 -13.63 24.14
N GLU A 6 -2.87 -12.55 24.63
CA GLU A 6 -4.34 -12.45 24.78
C GLU A 6 -5.01 -12.36 23.42
N ARG A 7 -4.42 -11.61 22.47
CA ARG A 7 -4.92 -11.49 21.10
C ARG A 7 -4.83 -12.82 20.35
N ILE A 8 -3.76 -13.59 20.53
CA ILE A 8 -3.61 -14.92 19.96
C ILE A 8 -4.75 -15.84 20.41
N ASN A 9 -5.15 -15.76 21.67
CA ASN A 9 -6.22 -16.58 22.22
C ASN A 9 -7.62 -16.26 21.66
N THR A 10 -7.80 -15.11 20.98
CA THR A 10 -9.06 -14.77 20.29
C THR A 10 -9.19 -15.38 18.91
N ILE A 11 -8.09 -15.91 18.34
CA ILE A 11 -8.08 -16.48 17.01
C ILE A 11 -8.83 -17.81 17.00
N PRO A 12 -9.86 -17.98 16.17
CA PRO A 12 -10.63 -19.22 16.14
C PRO A 12 -9.85 -20.36 15.50
N GLY A 13 -10.08 -21.58 15.98
CA GLY A 13 -9.48 -22.78 15.44
C GLY A 13 -8.07 -23.06 15.97
N LYS A 14 -7.33 -23.93 15.26
CA LYS A 14 -5.97 -24.31 15.63
C LYS A 14 -4.97 -23.28 15.05
N PHE A 15 -4.47 -22.41 15.92
CA PHE A 15 -3.48 -21.39 15.55
C PHE A 15 -2.12 -21.69 16.17
N THR A 16 -1.05 -21.51 15.37
CA THR A 16 0.33 -21.59 15.87
C THR A 16 1.16 -20.46 15.28
N LEU A 17 1.70 -19.60 16.14
CA LEU A 17 2.62 -18.54 15.75
C LEU A 17 3.99 -19.15 15.46
N GLN A 18 4.67 -18.62 14.43
CA GLN A 18 6.01 -19.06 14.02
C GLN A 18 6.98 -17.86 14.03
N GLU A 19 7.87 -17.77 13.05
CA GLU A 19 8.89 -16.74 12.97
C GLU A 19 8.34 -15.36 12.62
N SER A 20 9.05 -14.32 13.09
CA SER A 20 8.77 -12.92 12.72
C SER A 20 9.26 -12.65 11.30
N LEU A 21 8.37 -12.12 10.46
CA LEU A 21 8.67 -11.73 9.07
C LEU A 21 9.03 -10.24 8.96
N LYS A 22 8.28 -9.38 9.68
CA LYS A 22 8.45 -7.93 9.63
C LYS A 22 8.06 -7.32 10.98
N SER A 23 8.80 -6.30 11.41
CA SER A 23 8.40 -5.44 12.53
C SER A 23 8.54 -4.00 12.09
N SER A 24 7.50 -3.19 12.30
CA SER A 24 7.45 -1.77 11.97
C SER A 24 6.92 -0.98 13.18
N PRO A 25 6.96 0.35 13.17
CA PRO A 25 6.35 1.16 14.22
C PRO A 25 4.85 0.95 14.40
N ILE A 26 4.16 0.41 13.40
CA ILE A 26 2.69 0.29 13.37
C ILE A 26 2.18 -1.14 13.45
N SER A 27 3.02 -2.14 13.15
CA SER A 27 2.60 -3.54 13.14
C SER A 27 3.74 -4.52 13.33
N GLN A 28 3.39 -5.73 13.75
CA GLN A 28 4.25 -6.91 13.76
C GLN A 28 3.62 -7.99 12.90
N VAL A 29 4.42 -8.57 11.99
CA VAL A 29 3.98 -9.60 11.03
C VAL A 29 4.74 -10.87 11.26
N PHE A 30 4.03 -11.99 11.34
CA PHE A 30 4.60 -13.32 11.61
C PHE A 30 4.10 -14.34 10.61
N LEU A 31 4.94 -15.31 10.33
CA LEU A 31 4.50 -16.58 9.76
C LEU A 31 3.69 -17.34 10.83
N CYS A 32 2.65 -18.03 10.41
CA CYS A 32 1.81 -18.82 11.30
C CYS A 32 1.17 -19.99 10.56
N THR A 33 0.47 -20.82 11.30
CA THR A 33 -0.49 -21.78 10.72
C THR A 33 -1.87 -21.53 11.31
N LEU A 34 -2.89 -21.58 10.47
CA LEU A 34 -4.30 -21.56 10.88
C LEU A 34 -5.01 -22.79 10.31
N ASN A 35 -5.52 -23.66 11.19
CA ASN A 35 -6.16 -24.93 10.79
C ASN A 35 -5.30 -25.78 9.85
N ASN A 36 -4.02 -25.90 10.16
CA ASN A 36 -2.96 -26.59 9.39
C ASN A 36 -2.62 -25.95 8.03
N THR A 37 -3.16 -24.77 7.72
CA THR A 37 -2.81 -24.00 6.51
C THR A 37 -1.72 -22.99 6.87
N LYS A 38 -0.66 -22.90 6.05
CA LYS A 38 0.39 -21.89 6.17
C LYS A 38 -0.20 -20.50 5.90
N ALA A 39 0.06 -19.57 6.77
CA ALA A 39 -0.58 -18.26 6.77
C ALA A 39 0.38 -17.19 7.30
N VAL A 40 0.00 -15.94 7.12
CA VAL A 40 0.67 -14.76 7.70
C VAL A 40 -0.32 -14.06 8.62
N VAL A 41 0.14 -13.66 9.80
CA VAL A 41 -0.64 -12.86 10.74
C VAL A 41 0.02 -11.52 10.98
N ARG A 42 -0.77 -10.46 10.95
CA ARG A 42 -0.37 -9.11 11.38
C ARG A 42 -1.09 -8.76 12.67
N PHE A 43 -0.33 -8.24 13.60
CA PHE A 43 -0.81 -7.62 14.82
C PHE A 43 -0.49 -6.12 14.77
N ASP A 44 -1.51 -5.28 14.77
CA ASP A 44 -1.32 -3.83 14.82
C ASP A 44 -0.77 -3.39 16.17
N LEU A 45 0.07 -2.36 16.16
CA LEU A 45 0.53 -1.64 17.35
C LEU A 45 -0.38 -0.42 17.59
N PRO A 46 -0.42 0.13 18.81
CA PRO A 46 -1.25 1.30 19.12
C PRO A 46 -1.02 2.51 18.22
N SER A 47 0.18 2.66 17.68
CA SER A 47 0.55 3.72 16.74
C SER A 47 -0.13 3.64 15.38
N ALA A 48 -0.64 2.48 14.97
CA ALA A 48 -1.35 2.33 13.70
C ALA A 48 -2.57 3.26 13.60
N SER A 49 -3.32 3.43 14.69
CA SER A 49 -4.48 4.33 14.73
C SER A 49 -4.14 5.82 14.62
N LEU A 50 -2.85 6.18 14.75
CA LEU A 50 -2.39 7.57 14.65
C LEU A 50 -2.06 7.99 13.21
N LEU A 51 -2.01 7.06 12.26
CA LEU A 51 -1.53 7.27 10.88
C LEU A 51 -2.64 7.15 9.82
N ALA A 52 -3.89 7.41 10.18
CA ALA A 52 -5.06 7.31 9.29
C ALA A 52 -5.26 5.90 8.66
N ILE A 53 -4.62 4.87 9.21
CA ILE A 53 -4.78 3.49 8.74
C ILE A 53 -6.14 2.96 9.18
N ASP A 54 -7.00 2.62 8.23
CA ASP A 54 -8.33 2.05 8.49
C ASP A 54 -8.37 0.56 8.11
N ARG A 55 -8.26 -0.31 9.11
CA ARG A 55 -8.24 -1.76 8.93
C ARG A 55 -9.55 -2.34 8.42
N ARG A 56 -10.66 -1.66 8.68
CA ARG A 56 -11.95 -2.04 8.11
C ARG A 56 -12.00 -1.73 6.61
N ASN A 57 -11.48 -0.56 6.21
CA ASN A 57 -11.38 -0.19 4.81
C ASN A 57 -10.48 -1.17 4.05
N GLU A 58 -9.27 -1.46 4.56
CA GLU A 58 -8.37 -2.46 3.98
C GLU A 58 -9.08 -3.81 3.73
N TRP A 59 -9.84 -4.29 4.70
CA TRP A 59 -10.57 -5.54 4.57
C TRP A 59 -11.69 -5.48 3.51
N ILE A 60 -12.46 -4.38 3.45
CA ILE A 60 -13.50 -4.17 2.44
C ILE A 60 -12.88 -4.23 1.05
N LEU A 61 -11.73 -3.56 0.86
CA LEU A 61 -11.03 -3.53 -0.42
C LEU A 61 -10.46 -4.91 -0.79
N LEU A 62 -9.78 -5.59 0.12
CA LEU A 62 -9.27 -6.95 -0.11
C LEU A 62 -10.39 -7.93 -0.50
N LYS A 63 -11.56 -7.81 0.12
CA LYS A 63 -12.73 -8.62 -0.29
C LYS A 63 -13.22 -8.29 -1.70
N SER A 64 -13.24 -7.02 -2.09
CA SER A 64 -13.72 -6.61 -3.41
C SER A 64 -12.84 -7.09 -4.57
N ILE A 65 -11.54 -7.29 -4.30
CA ILE A 65 -10.57 -7.76 -5.30
C ILE A 65 -10.23 -9.26 -5.18
N GLN A 66 -10.86 -9.98 -4.25
CA GLN A 66 -10.52 -11.38 -3.95
C GLN A 66 -10.57 -12.28 -5.19
N ASP A 67 -11.54 -12.09 -6.07
CA ASP A 67 -11.73 -12.90 -7.27
C ASP A 67 -10.65 -12.63 -8.35
N LEU A 68 -9.96 -11.49 -8.29
CA LEU A 68 -8.85 -11.17 -9.18
C LEU A 68 -7.60 -12.02 -8.88
N ARG A 69 -7.48 -12.55 -7.66
CA ARG A 69 -6.34 -13.37 -7.20
C ARG A 69 -4.99 -12.67 -7.35
N ILE A 70 -4.96 -11.36 -7.13
CA ILE A 70 -3.78 -10.50 -7.18
C ILE A 70 -3.30 -10.06 -5.79
N ALA A 71 -4.03 -10.45 -4.76
CA ALA A 71 -3.71 -10.23 -3.35
C ALA A 71 -3.90 -11.53 -2.56
N PRO A 72 -3.24 -11.71 -1.41
CA PRO A 72 -3.49 -12.85 -0.53
C PRO A 72 -4.93 -12.85 -0.03
N ARG A 73 -5.54 -14.03 0.00
CA ARG A 73 -6.91 -14.18 0.52
C ARG A 73 -6.91 -14.00 2.04
N THR A 74 -7.79 -13.14 2.55
CA THR A 74 -7.99 -12.98 3.99
C THR A 74 -8.69 -14.22 4.56
N LEU A 75 -8.07 -14.83 5.58
CA LEU A 75 -8.56 -16.02 6.27
C LEU A 75 -9.32 -15.66 7.56
N TYR A 76 -8.86 -14.64 8.27
CA TYR A 76 -9.48 -14.17 9.51
C TYR A 76 -9.14 -12.69 9.74
N GLN A 77 -10.06 -11.98 10.39
CA GLN A 77 -9.86 -10.60 10.80
C GLN A 77 -10.60 -10.31 12.10
N ASP A 78 -9.95 -9.54 12.96
CA ASP A 78 -10.55 -8.88 14.11
C ASP A 78 -10.04 -7.44 14.20
N THR A 79 -10.82 -6.50 13.66
CA THR A 79 -10.46 -5.08 13.64
C THR A 79 -10.38 -4.46 15.03
N LEU A 80 -11.17 -4.94 16.00
CA LEU A 80 -11.16 -4.44 17.38
C LEU A 80 -9.84 -4.81 18.06
N GLN A 81 -9.30 -5.97 17.74
CA GLN A 81 -8.01 -6.42 18.24
C GLN A 81 -6.84 -6.01 17.35
N GLY A 82 -7.09 -5.34 16.22
CA GLY A 82 -6.06 -4.98 15.24
C GLY A 82 -5.33 -6.21 14.72
N LEU A 83 -6.07 -7.23 14.28
CA LEU A 83 -5.52 -8.51 13.87
C LEU A 83 -6.08 -8.90 12.51
N MET A 84 -5.20 -9.33 11.59
CA MET A 84 -5.57 -9.90 10.30
C MET A 84 -4.70 -11.10 9.98
N ILE A 85 -5.31 -12.16 9.45
CA ILE A 85 -4.62 -13.36 8.97
C ILE A 85 -4.99 -13.56 7.49
N TRP A 86 -3.99 -13.75 6.66
CA TRP A 86 -4.15 -14.07 5.24
C TRP A 86 -3.32 -15.27 4.84
N GLU A 87 -3.66 -15.87 3.72
CA GLU A 87 -2.91 -17.01 3.18
C GLU A 87 -1.46 -16.61 2.91
N PHE A 88 -0.55 -17.54 3.14
CA PHE A 88 0.85 -17.36 2.73
C PHE A 88 0.96 -17.59 1.23
N ILE A 89 1.47 -16.60 0.50
CA ILE A 89 1.80 -16.75 -0.92
C ILE A 89 3.23 -17.20 -1.02
N GLU A 90 3.45 -18.41 -1.53
CA GLU A 90 4.79 -18.85 -1.93
C GLU A 90 5.19 -18.09 -3.18
N GLY A 91 6.35 -17.47 -3.17
CA GLY A 91 6.85 -16.68 -4.28
C GLY A 91 8.10 -15.92 -3.89
N ASP A 92 8.79 -15.47 -4.92
CA ASP A 92 9.97 -14.62 -4.77
C ASP A 92 9.59 -13.15 -4.85
N GLN A 93 10.45 -12.28 -4.33
CA GLN A 93 10.33 -10.87 -4.59
C GLN A 93 10.36 -10.64 -6.12
N PHE A 94 9.42 -9.82 -6.61
CA PHE A 94 9.41 -9.49 -8.04
C PHE A 94 10.68 -8.74 -8.40
N LEU A 95 11.46 -9.30 -9.31
CA LEU A 95 12.71 -8.73 -9.80
C LEU A 95 12.67 -8.62 -11.34
N LEU A 96 13.09 -7.49 -11.86
CA LEU A 96 13.34 -7.34 -13.29
C LEU A 96 14.72 -7.94 -13.60
N ASN A 97 14.74 -8.93 -14.47
CA ASN A 97 15.95 -9.49 -15.01
C ASN A 97 15.95 -9.36 -16.54
N SER A 98 17.13 -9.27 -17.14
CA SER A 98 17.28 -9.01 -18.57
C SER A 98 16.69 -10.10 -19.49
N ALA A 99 16.50 -11.32 -18.99
CA ALA A 99 16.00 -12.44 -19.79
C ALA A 99 14.48 -12.38 -20.02
N ASN A 100 13.71 -11.81 -19.04
CA ASN A 100 12.24 -11.79 -19.04
C ASN A 100 11.66 -10.40 -18.77
N GLN A 101 12.45 -9.34 -18.96
CA GLN A 101 12.09 -7.99 -18.51
C GLN A 101 10.80 -7.48 -19.14
N GLU A 102 10.64 -7.61 -20.45
CA GLU A 102 9.45 -7.18 -21.17
C GLU A 102 8.19 -7.89 -20.66
N SER A 103 8.18 -9.22 -20.66
CA SER A 103 7.01 -9.99 -20.20
C SER A 103 6.71 -9.77 -18.72
N SER A 104 7.72 -9.51 -17.89
CA SER A 104 7.56 -9.18 -16.48
C SER A 104 6.92 -7.82 -16.30
N LEU A 105 7.34 -6.79 -17.05
CA LEU A 105 6.75 -5.46 -17.03
C LEU A 105 5.31 -5.47 -17.54
N GLN A 106 5.04 -6.19 -18.62
CA GLN A 106 3.68 -6.36 -19.13
C GLN A 106 2.78 -7.07 -18.13
N SER A 107 3.26 -8.10 -17.43
CA SER A 107 2.53 -8.78 -16.36
C SER A 107 2.24 -7.84 -15.19
N LEU A 108 3.20 -7.01 -14.80
CA LEU A 108 3.05 -6.02 -13.75
C LEU A 108 2.01 -4.95 -14.13
N GLY A 109 2.08 -4.43 -15.36
CA GLY A 109 1.10 -3.49 -15.90
C GLY A 109 -0.30 -4.09 -15.99
N SER A 110 -0.42 -5.34 -16.43
CA SER A 110 -1.70 -6.05 -16.48
C SER A 110 -2.30 -6.24 -15.07
N THR A 111 -1.50 -6.59 -14.08
CA THR A 111 -1.97 -6.72 -12.70
C THR A 111 -2.45 -5.38 -12.15
N LEU A 112 -1.73 -4.29 -12.42
CA LEU A 112 -2.14 -2.95 -12.03
C LEU A 112 -3.46 -2.54 -12.73
N SER A 113 -3.60 -2.85 -14.02
CA SER A 113 -4.82 -2.59 -14.78
C SER A 113 -6.06 -3.29 -14.18
N MET A 114 -5.90 -4.51 -13.66
CA MET A 114 -6.99 -5.24 -12.99
C MET A 114 -7.47 -4.50 -11.74
N ILE A 115 -6.57 -3.92 -10.95
CA ILE A 115 -6.94 -3.13 -9.78
C ILE A 115 -7.66 -1.86 -10.19
N HIS A 116 -7.05 -1.06 -11.06
CA HIS A 116 -7.59 0.22 -11.52
C HIS A 116 -8.91 0.07 -12.27
N GLY A 117 -9.17 -1.10 -12.88
CA GLY A 117 -10.45 -1.45 -13.51
C GLY A 117 -11.54 -1.91 -12.54
N THR A 118 -11.20 -2.11 -11.27
CA THR A 118 -12.17 -2.58 -10.26
C THR A 118 -12.98 -1.40 -9.71
N SER A 119 -14.30 -1.58 -9.65
CA SER A 119 -15.16 -0.60 -9.01
C SER A 119 -14.89 -0.52 -7.52
N THR A 120 -14.63 0.67 -7.02
CA THR A 120 -14.42 0.90 -5.59
C THR A 120 -15.71 0.64 -4.82
N PRO A 121 -15.69 -0.15 -3.74
CA PRO A 121 -16.87 -0.38 -2.92
C PRO A 121 -17.41 0.93 -2.34
N LYS A 122 -18.74 1.07 -2.27
CA LYS A 122 -19.40 2.29 -1.75
C LYS A 122 -19.05 2.59 -0.28
N GLU A 123 -18.73 1.55 0.48
CA GLU A 123 -18.38 1.64 1.89
C GLU A 123 -16.89 1.96 2.12
N SER A 124 -16.08 1.99 1.06
CA SER A 124 -14.66 2.32 1.18
C SER A 124 -14.46 3.81 1.44
N LYS A 125 -13.40 4.12 2.15
CA LYS A 125 -12.99 5.49 2.45
C LYS A 125 -11.91 5.95 1.49
N ASP A 126 -11.82 7.25 1.31
CA ASP A 126 -10.71 7.91 0.63
C ASP A 126 -9.52 8.08 1.60
N ILE A 127 -8.82 6.96 1.82
CA ILE A 127 -7.68 6.91 2.76
C ILE A 127 -6.55 7.85 2.32
N PHE A 128 -6.39 8.06 1.02
CA PHE A 128 -5.32 8.93 0.52
C PHE A 128 -5.57 10.40 0.91
N SER A 129 -6.77 10.91 0.66
CA SER A 129 -7.17 12.26 1.10
C SER A 129 -7.18 12.40 2.62
N GLU A 130 -7.63 11.37 3.36
CA GLU A 130 -7.57 11.38 4.84
C GLU A 130 -6.10 11.47 5.34
N SER A 131 -5.17 10.77 4.69
CA SER A 131 -3.74 10.82 5.01
C SER A 131 -3.14 12.22 4.72
N LEU A 132 -3.44 12.80 3.57
CA LEU A 132 -2.99 14.16 3.24
C LEU A 132 -3.53 15.20 4.25
N HIS A 133 -4.79 15.05 4.66
CA HIS A 133 -5.38 15.91 5.69
C HIS A 133 -4.70 15.76 7.05
N LEU A 134 -4.38 14.53 7.46
CA LEU A 134 -3.61 14.26 8.67
C LEU A 134 -2.24 14.93 8.63
N TYR A 135 -1.50 14.76 7.53
CA TYR A 135 -0.17 15.38 7.38
C TYR A 135 -0.25 16.90 7.41
N LYS A 136 -1.30 17.49 6.80
CA LYS A 136 -1.57 18.92 6.89
C LYS A 136 -1.71 19.36 8.34
N ASN A 137 -2.56 18.72 9.11
CA ASN A 137 -2.78 19.05 10.52
C ASN A 137 -1.52 18.89 11.39
N LEU A 138 -0.64 17.95 11.07
CA LEU A 138 0.58 17.71 11.83
C LEU A 138 1.71 18.68 11.48
N LEU A 139 1.82 19.12 10.22
CA LEU A 139 2.99 19.82 9.71
C LEU A 139 2.75 21.31 9.43
N GLU A 140 1.50 21.80 9.36
CA GLU A 140 1.19 23.18 8.96
C GLU A 140 1.85 24.23 9.87
N ASP A 141 1.96 23.95 11.16
CA ASP A 141 2.59 24.85 12.14
C ASP A 141 4.00 24.40 12.55
N SER A 142 4.60 23.49 11.79
CA SER A 142 5.93 22.95 12.05
C SER A 142 7.01 23.60 11.17
N SER A 143 8.29 23.31 11.48
CA SER A 143 9.43 23.67 10.61
C SER A 143 9.36 22.98 9.22
N HIS A 144 8.44 22.05 9.00
CA HIS A 144 8.26 21.30 7.75
C HIS A 144 7.12 21.83 6.88
N LYS A 145 6.52 22.97 7.23
CA LYS A 145 5.42 23.61 6.48
C LYS A 145 5.75 23.82 5.00
N SER A 146 6.96 24.25 4.69
CA SER A 146 7.37 24.49 3.29
C SER A 146 7.39 23.20 2.46
N LEU A 147 7.87 22.08 3.04
CA LEU A 147 7.81 20.76 2.42
C LEU A 147 6.35 20.34 2.15
N LEU A 148 5.50 20.43 3.16
CA LEU A 148 4.08 20.12 3.04
C LEU A 148 3.41 20.92 1.92
N GLN A 149 3.59 22.26 1.90
CA GLN A 149 3.00 23.13 0.89
C GLN A 149 3.45 22.77 -0.53
N LYS A 150 4.76 22.51 -0.71
CA LYS A 150 5.30 22.05 -2.00
C LYS A 150 4.65 20.74 -2.45
N THR A 151 4.51 19.78 -1.54
CA THR A 151 3.88 18.47 -1.83
C THR A 151 2.44 18.62 -2.23
N LEU A 152 1.64 19.39 -1.47
CA LEU A 152 0.21 19.61 -1.77
C LEU A 152 0.01 20.37 -3.07
N SER A 153 0.79 21.44 -3.33
CA SER A 153 0.71 22.19 -4.59
C SER A 153 1.02 21.32 -5.81
N LEU A 154 2.02 20.45 -5.71
CA LEU A 154 2.32 19.51 -6.79
C LEU A 154 1.20 18.47 -6.99
N TYR A 155 0.59 17.99 -5.91
CA TYR A 155 -0.56 17.09 -6.01
C TYR A 155 -1.75 17.74 -6.73
N ASP A 156 -2.10 18.96 -6.34
CA ASP A 156 -3.17 19.73 -6.96
C ASP A 156 -2.91 19.96 -8.48
N GLU A 157 -1.66 20.26 -8.84
CA GLU A 157 -1.25 20.42 -10.24
C GLU A 157 -1.40 19.10 -11.03
N LEU A 158 -0.90 18.00 -10.48
CA LEU A 158 -0.91 16.69 -11.13
C LEU A 158 -2.32 16.09 -11.28
N THR A 159 -3.26 16.46 -10.41
CA THR A 159 -4.64 15.98 -10.44
C THR A 159 -5.60 16.89 -11.22
N ALA A 160 -5.11 18.01 -11.74
CA ALA A 160 -5.90 18.95 -12.52
C ALA A 160 -6.22 18.49 -13.96
N ASP A 161 -5.69 17.34 -14.38
CA ASP A 161 -5.85 16.80 -15.75
C ASP A 161 -7.25 16.20 -16.02
N GLY A 162 -8.10 16.10 -15.00
CA GLY A 162 -9.47 15.57 -15.11
C GLY A 162 -9.57 14.06 -15.27
N ILE A 163 -8.48 13.31 -15.03
CA ILE A 163 -8.51 11.84 -15.01
C ILE A 163 -9.30 11.37 -13.78
N ASN A 164 -10.22 10.44 -13.97
CA ASN A 164 -10.99 9.86 -12.87
C ASN A 164 -10.08 9.06 -11.93
N TYR A 165 -10.33 9.21 -10.64
CA TYR A 165 -9.69 8.39 -9.63
C TYR A 165 -10.15 6.93 -9.74
N VAL A 166 -9.23 6.03 -9.46
CA VAL A 166 -9.41 4.59 -9.51
C VAL A 166 -9.10 3.96 -8.15
N LEU A 167 -9.48 2.70 -7.96
CA LEU A 167 -8.96 1.93 -6.84
C LEU A 167 -7.45 1.77 -7.05
N SER A 168 -6.65 2.32 -6.16
CA SER A 168 -5.19 2.32 -6.19
C SER A 168 -4.64 1.63 -4.96
N HIS A 169 -3.46 1.03 -5.10
CA HIS A 169 -2.75 0.40 -3.98
C HIS A 169 -2.09 1.42 -3.05
N ASN A 170 -1.59 2.50 -3.63
CA ASN A 170 -0.93 3.63 -2.97
C ASN A 170 0.39 3.33 -2.23
N ASP A 171 0.91 2.09 -2.30
CA ASP A 171 2.20 1.70 -1.69
C ASP A 171 2.91 0.57 -2.47
N LEU A 172 3.09 0.76 -3.79
CA LEU A 172 3.75 -0.24 -4.67
C LEU A 172 5.28 -0.12 -4.60
N ASN A 173 5.85 -0.66 -3.55
CA ASN A 173 7.29 -0.80 -3.37
C ASN A 173 7.74 -2.26 -3.57
N LYS A 174 9.07 -2.51 -3.64
CA LYS A 174 9.64 -3.85 -3.87
C LYS A 174 9.20 -4.90 -2.84
N GLY A 175 8.99 -4.49 -1.60
CA GLY A 175 8.57 -5.38 -0.52
C GLY A 175 7.13 -5.84 -0.63
N ASN A 176 6.32 -5.11 -1.40
CA ASN A 176 4.90 -5.34 -1.55
C ASN A 176 4.53 -6.06 -2.86
N ILE A 177 5.53 -6.49 -3.66
CA ILE A 177 5.30 -7.18 -4.93
C ILE A 177 6.00 -8.53 -4.93
N LEU A 178 5.20 -9.61 -4.99
CA LEU A 178 5.68 -10.99 -5.14
C LEU A 178 5.41 -11.52 -6.54
N TRP A 179 6.26 -12.44 -6.96
CA TRP A 179 6.12 -13.22 -8.17
C TRP A 179 5.93 -14.71 -7.88
N ASN A 180 4.80 -15.24 -8.34
CA ASN A 180 4.55 -16.68 -8.42
C ASN A 180 3.67 -16.94 -9.63
N GLN A 181 4.29 -17.13 -10.81
CA GLN A 181 3.62 -17.24 -12.12
C GLN A 181 2.78 -16.00 -12.52
N ARG A 182 2.50 -15.11 -11.60
CA ARG A 182 1.85 -13.80 -11.74
C ARG A 182 2.32 -12.87 -10.64
N CYS A 183 2.01 -11.59 -10.77
CA CYS A 183 2.24 -10.63 -9.70
C CYS A 183 1.17 -10.75 -8.60
N TYR A 184 1.60 -10.65 -7.34
CA TYR A 184 0.74 -10.47 -6.18
C TYR A 184 1.15 -9.18 -5.49
N PHE A 185 0.16 -8.36 -5.11
CA PHE A 185 0.38 -7.15 -4.34
C PHE A 185 0.00 -7.39 -2.88
N LEU A 186 0.89 -7.00 -1.98
CA LEU A 186 0.81 -7.18 -0.54
C LEU A 186 0.66 -5.82 0.15
N ASP A 187 0.17 -5.84 1.41
CA ASP A 187 0.15 -4.68 2.31
C ASP A 187 -0.75 -3.54 1.79
N TRP A 188 -2.05 -3.80 1.74
CA TRP A 188 -3.10 -2.93 1.21
C TRP A 188 -3.58 -1.84 2.19
N GLU A 189 -2.80 -1.51 3.20
CA GLU A 189 -3.20 -0.62 4.30
C GLU A 189 -3.44 0.82 3.87
N TYR A 190 -2.83 1.26 2.76
CA TYR A 190 -3.02 2.58 2.15
C TYR A 190 -3.93 2.56 0.92
N ALA A 191 -4.48 1.41 0.56
CA ALA A 191 -5.32 1.29 -0.62
C ALA A 191 -6.60 2.12 -0.51
N GLY A 192 -6.99 2.73 -1.63
CA GLY A 192 -8.15 3.59 -1.72
C GLY A 192 -8.23 4.29 -3.07
N LEU A 193 -9.13 5.26 -3.19
CA LEU A 193 -9.24 6.07 -4.40
C LEU A 193 -8.03 6.98 -4.56
N ASN A 194 -7.43 6.98 -5.75
CA ASN A 194 -6.37 7.93 -6.11
C ASN A 194 -6.28 8.07 -7.63
N HIS A 195 -5.50 9.06 -8.06
CA HIS A 195 -5.12 9.21 -9.46
C HIS A 195 -4.24 8.04 -9.90
N PRO A 196 -4.55 7.34 -11.02
CA PRO A 196 -3.81 6.13 -11.45
C PRO A 196 -2.33 6.39 -11.73
N GLY A 197 -1.95 7.61 -12.06
CA GLY A 197 -0.56 8.04 -12.25
C GLY A 197 0.32 7.82 -11.03
N PHE A 198 -0.25 7.83 -9.82
CA PHE A 198 0.49 7.61 -8.58
C PHE A 198 1.04 6.17 -8.47
N ASP A 199 0.21 5.17 -8.69
CA ASP A 199 0.66 3.77 -8.67
C ASP A 199 1.62 3.45 -9.83
N ILE A 200 1.36 4.00 -11.04
CA ILE A 200 2.27 3.87 -12.18
C ILE A 200 3.64 4.46 -11.84
N ALA A 201 3.68 5.67 -11.28
CA ALA A 201 4.92 6.32 -10.87
C ALA A 201 5.64 5.56 -9.75
N SER A 202 4.89 4.98 -8.81
CA SER A 202 5.45 4.12 -7.76
C SER A 202 6.21 2.93 -8.35
N LEU A 203 5.69 2.30 -9.40
CA LEU A 203 6.38 1.23 -10.12
C LEU A 203 7.61 1.73 -10.89
N VAL A 204 7.48 2.87 -11.60
CA VAL A 204 8.60 3.51 -12.32
C VAL A 204 9.74 3.81 -11.35
N ARG A 205 9.46 4.41 -10.21
CA ARG A 205 10.42 4.72 -9.16
C ARG A 205 11.04 3.45 -8.56
N THR A 206 10.20 2.50 -8.17
CA THR A 206 10.60 1.25 -7.49
C THR A 206 11.58 0.43 -8.31
N TYR A 207 11.37 0.34 -9.62
CA TYR A 207 12.21 -0.42 -10.55
C TYR A 207 13.16 0.45 -11.37
N ARG A 208 13.15 1.79 -11.18
CA ARG A 208 13.97 2.77 -11.91
C ARG A 208 13.81 2.63 -13.42
N LEU A 209 12.57 2.50 -13.87
CA LEU A 209 12.27 2.25 -15.27
C LEU A 209 12.68 3.44 -16.14
N ASN A 210 13.38 3.15 -17.22
CA ASN A 210 13.61 4.11 -18.30
C ASN A 210 12.37 4.21 -19.21
N LYS A 211 12.41 5.11 -20.18
CA LYS A 211 11.28 5.38 -21.09
C LYS A 211 10.80 4.14 -21.85
N ASN A 212 11.70 3.27 -22.31
CA ASN A 212 11.31 2.06 -23.03
C ASN A 212 10.65 1.06 -22.09
N GLU A 213 11.22 0.85 -20.92
CA GLU A 213 10.65 -0.02 -19.88
C GLU A 213 9.29 0.47 -19.37
N PHE A 214 9.11 1.79 -19.27
CA PHE A 214 7.81 2.39 -19.00
C PHE A 214 6.78 2.06 -20.09
N HIS A 215 7.16 2.11 -21.37
CA HIS A 215 6.26 1.70 -22.45
C HIS A 215 5.90 0.22 -22.38
N GLU A 216 6.84 -0.65 -21.98
CA GLU A 216 6.55 -2.07 -21.76
C GLU A 216 5.56 -2.29 -20.59
N LEU A 217 5.72 -1.54 -19.49
CA LEU A 217 4.75 -1.54 -18.39
C LEU A 217 3.37 -1.12 -18.90
N LEU A 218 3.27 -0.03 -19.66
CA LEU A 218 2.01 0.46 -20.22
C LEU A 218 1.42 -0.47 -21.26
N SER A 219 2.20 -1.25 -21.99
CA SER A 219 1.67 -2.22 -22.96
C SER A 219 0.85 -3.32 -22.29
N GLY A 220 1.19 -3.68 -21.03
CA GLY A 220 0.38 -4.55 -20.18
C GLY A 220 -0.79 -3.84 -19.50
N TYR A 221 -0.71 -2.52 -19.31
CA TYR A 221 -1.73 -1.71 -18.69
C TYR A 221 -2.80 -1.32 -19.71
N SER A 222 -3.91 -2.10 -19.76
CA SER A 222 -4.94 -2.00 -20.81
C SER A 222 -5.94 -0.83 -20.67
N MET A 223 -5.86 -0.05 -19.58
CA MET A 223 -6.73 1.10 -19.35
C MET A 223 -6.15 2.34 -20.04
N ASP A 224 -6.62 2.66 -21.27
CA ASP A 224 -6.30 3.88 -22.02
C ASP A 224 -4.84 4.40 -21.80
N ASN A 225 -3.90 3.54 -22.17
CA ASN A 225 -2.46 3.75 -21.97
C ASN A 225 -1.90 5.01 -22.67
N ASN A 226 -2.63 5.59 -23.63
CA ASN A 226 -2.27 6.84 -24.30
C ASN A 226 -2.43 8.09 -23.40
N ARG A 227 -3.04 7.97 -22.23
CA ARG A 227 -3.21 9.09 -21.29
C ARG A 227 -1.94 9.42 -20.52
N PHE A 228 -0.99 8.47 -20.41
CA PHE A 228 0.22 8.66 -19.62
C PHE A 228 1.44 8.81 -20.51
N ASN A 229 2.17 9.90 -20.33
CA ASN A 229 3.50 10.05 -20.91
C ASN A 229 4.59 9.99 -19.83
N PHE A 230 5.81 9.66 -20.22
CA PHE A 230 6.91 9.44 -19.29
C PHE A 230 7.27 10.71 -18.51
N ASP A 231 7.20 11.88 -19.13
CA ASP A 231 7.56 13.15 -18.47
C ASP A 231 6.54 13.50 -17.39
N GLN A 232 5.25 13.28 -17.64
CA GLN A 232 4.20 13.46 -16.64
C GLN A 232 4.36 12.46 -15.49
N ILE A 233 4.66 11.20 -15.77
CA ILE A 233 4.89 10.19 -14.73
C ILE A 233 6.13 10.50 -13.89
N THR A 234 7.17 11.10 -14.46
CA THR A 234 8.32 11.56 -13.66
C THR A 234 7.97 12.67 -12.68
N GLN A 235 6.96 13.51 -12.94
CA GLN A 235 6.46 14.45 -11.94
C GLN A 235 5.73 13.74 -10.80
N TRP A 236 4.98 12.69 -11.10
CA TRP A 236 4.39 11.83 -10.07
C TRP A 236 5.46 11.10 -9.24
N VAL A 237 6.60 10.72 -9.82
CA VAL A 237 7.75 10.20 -9.07
C VAL A 237 8.27 11.25 -8.08
N VAL A 238 8.46 12.50 -8.51
CA VAL A 238 8.85 13.60 -7.62
C VAL A 238 7.84 13.80 -6.49
N PHE A 239 6.54 13.75 -6.81
CA PHE A 239 5.48 13.83 -5.80
C PHE A 239 5.59 12.69 -4.78
N SER A 240 5.80 11.44 -5.24
CA SER A 240 5.92 10.29 -4.33
C SER A 240 7.13 10.41 -3.39
N GLU A 241 8.24 10.98 -3.85
CA GLU A 241 9.42 11.24 -3.01
C GLU A 241 9.15 12.31 -1.94
N LEU A 242 8.47 13.38 -2.32
CA LEU A 242 8.07 14.42 -1.38
C LEU A 242 7.05 13.90 -0.36
N LEU A 243 6.12 13.03 -0.79
CA LEU A 243 5.14 12.42 0.09
C LEU A 243 5.78 11.49 1.12
N ASP A 244 6.78 10.70 0.72
CA ASP A 244 7.56 9.86 1.65
C ASP A 244 8.23 10.73 2.72
N GLU A 245 8.84 11.86 2.33
CA GLU A 245 9.46 12.77 3.28
C GLU A 245 8.42 13.40 4.23
N VAL A 246 7.25 13.80 3.72
CA VAL A 246 6.13 14.30 4.52
C VAL A 246 5.68 13.24 5.53
N TRP A 247 5.54 11.98 5.09
CA TRP A 247 5.19 10.85 5.95
C TRP A 247 6.21 10.65 7.08
N GLU A 248 7.51 10.60 6.76
CA GLU A 248 8.59 10.43 7.74
C GLU A 248 8.58 11.54 8.82
N LYS A 249 8.38 12.80 8.42
CA LYS A 249 8.30 13.92 9.36
C LYS A 249 7.05 13.81 10.25
N SER A 250 5.92 13.40 9.66
CA SER A 250 4.67 13.20 10.38
C SER A 250 4.81 12.08 11.44
N VAL A 251 5.37 10.93 11.07
CA VAL A 251 5.65 9.82 12.00
C VAL A 251 6.58 10.26 13.13
N SER A 252 7.63 11.02 12.79
CA SER A 252 8.59 11.52 13.78
C SER A 252 7.96 12.46 14.80
N LEU A 253 7.04 13.33 14.36
CA LEU A 253 6.29 14.22 15.26
C LEU A 253 5.30 13.47 16.14
N LEU A 254 4.58 12.49 15.59
CA LEU A 254 3.66 11.65 16.35
C LEU A 254 4.40 10.86 17.43
N ALA A 255 5.56 10.30 17.12
CA ALA A 255 6.39 9.57 18.08
C ALA A 255 6.82 10.49 19.24
N LYS A 256 7.32 11.70 18.95
CA LYS A 256 7.72 12.69 19.98
C LYS A 256 6.52 13.07 20.88
N ASN A 257 5.37 13.32 20.29
CA ASN A 257 4.16 13.72 21.05
C ASN A 257 3.62 12.60 21.92
N THR A 258 3.82 11.34 21.54
CA THR A 258 3.42 10.18 22.36
C THR A 258 4.36 10.01 23.56
N PHE A 259 5.67 10.20 23.39
CA PHE A 259 6.64 10.17 24.50
C PHE A 259 6.41 11.29 25.50
N ASN A 260 6.07 12.51 25.06
CA ASN A 260 5.82 13.65 25.93
C ASN A 260 4.50 13.55 26.73
N LYS A 261 3.56 12.71 26.32
CA LYS A 261 2.29 12.47 27.06
C LYS A 261 2.38 11.30 28.06
N ALA A 262 3.43 10.49 27.97
CA ALA A 262 3.66 9.34 28.85
C ALA A 262 4.58 9.67 30.05
N ASN A 263 5.18 10.85 30.07
CA ASN A 263 5.93 11.44 31.18
C ASN A 263 5.13 12.59 31.81
#